data_1dd3a3458a3c03ef668dbe7fb83e2583
#
_entry.id   1dd3a3458a3c03ef668dbe7fb83e2583
#
_cell.length_a   1.000
_cell.length_b   1.000
_cell.length_c   1.000
_cell.angle_alpha   90.00
_cell.angle_beta   90.00
_cell.angle_gamma   90.00
#
_symmetry.space_group_name_H-M   'P 1'
#
loop_
_entity.id
_entity.type
_entity.pdbx_description
1 polymer ?
#
loop_
_entity_poly.entity_id
_entity_poly.type
_entity_poly.pdbx_seq_one_letter_code
_entity_poly.pdbx_strand_id
1 'polypeptide(L)'
;MQIIRRRKEQHGFHRWQNRVLAWVLTPFFRCRCRIPGHIAALEEPVVFVSNHYEIFGPLSMVVSLPLKYRFWSNSIILEPTKHVEKMAADAQRAMPLLTLGGARRLLKWLTPVWERAYSYFDPIPVYKEDVGRQRASIRKSVDYMLRGDHIVLFPETAVPHYSNGSVTAFHRSFALIGEYYRRATGKQAAFVPVYIDKWRRRIAFGEVVRYGEGDPVEACERVSGAVRGQILAMAEAAHPGITTEDNDIHI
;
A
#
# COMPACT_ATOMS: atom_id res chain seq x y z
N MET A 1 2.28 24.13 -6.39
CA MET A 1 0.99 24.79 -5.99
C MET A 1 -0.21 24.25 -6.74
N GLN A 2 -0.09 23.75 -7.97
CA GLN A 2 -1.23 23.17 -8.74
C GLN A 2 -1.69 21.81 -8.21
N ILE A 3 -0.80 20.93 -7.71
CA ILE A 3 -1.17 19.63 -7.12
C ILE A 3 -2.01 19.80 -5.86
N ILE A 4 -1.74 20.84 -5.07
CA ILE A 4 -2.53 21.18 -3.87
C ILE A 4 -3.90 21.80 -4.25
N ARG A 5 -4.00 22.49 -5.39
CA ARG A 5 -5.26 23.10 -5.88
C ARG A 5 -6.25 22.05 -6.44
N ARG A 6 -5.79 20.95 -7.01
CA ARG A 6 -6.63 19.79 -7.40
C ARG A 6 -7.23 19.03 -6.20
N ARG A 7 -6.85 19.42 -4.98
CA ARG A 7 -7.30 18.86 -3.69
C ARG A 7 -8.82 18.97 -3.45
N LYS A 8 -9.53 19.92 -4.08
CA LYS A 8 -10.96 20.15 -3.78
C LYS A 8 -11.94 19.29 -4.59
N GLU A 9 -11.52 18.70 -5.71
CA GLU A 9 -12.48 18.13 -6.66
C GLU A 9 -12.46 16.59 -6.75
N GLN A 10 -11.50 15.88 -6.13
CA GLN A 10 -11.24 14.50 -6.50
C GLN A 10 -11.15 13.48 -5.38
N HIS A 11 -11.25 13.85 -4.12
CA HIS A 11 -11.40 12.86 -3.07
C HIS A 11 -12.87 12.65 -2.80
N GLY A 12 -13.34 11.47 -3.14
CA GLY A 12 -14.64 11.03 -2.80
C GLY A 12 -14.92 10.87 -1.29
N PHE A 13 -14.08 11.41 -0.44
CA PHE A 13 -14.37 11.74 0.95
C PHE A 13 -15.50 12.80 1.10
N HIS A 14 -16.11 13.26 0.00
CA HIS A 14 -17.16 14.26 0.02
C HIS A 14 -18.54 13.73 0.42
N ARG A 15 -18.76 12.43 0.49
CA ARG A 15 -20.00 11.90 1.07
C ARG A 15 -19.84 11.82 2.59
N TRP A 16 -20.83 12.29 3.31
CA TRP A 16 -20.85 12.35 4.77
C TRP A 16 -20.48 11.01 5.47
N GLN A 17 -20.83 9.87 4.87
CA GLN A 17 -20.51 8.51 5.35
C GLN A 17 -19.00 8.25 5.41
N ASN A 18 -18.23 8.82 4.46
CA ASN A 18 -16.78 8.67 4.44
C ASN A 18 -16.11 9.61 5.45
N ARG A 19 -16.74 10.75 5.72
CA ARG A 19 -16.29 11.65 6.80
C ARG A 19 -16.46 10.99 8.16
N VAL A 20 -17.55 10.23 8.36
CA VAL A 20 -17.77 9.45 9.60
C VAL A 20 -16.71 8.36 9.73
N LEU A 21 -16.47 7.56 8.68
CA LEU A 21 -15.42 6.53 8.69
C LEU A 21 -14.04 7.12 8.94
N ALA A 22 -13.70 8.20 8.25
CA ALA A 22 -12.44 8.90 8.47
C ALA A 22 -12.36 9.46 9.90
N TRP A 23 -13.43 10.02 10.42
CA TRP A 23 -13.48 10.53 11.78
C TRP A 23 -13.25 9.42 12.81
N VAL A 24 -13.86 8.24 12.62
CA VAL A 24 -13.66 7.06 13.48
C VAL A 24 -12.23 6.50 13.37
N LEU A 25 -11.66 6.42 12.17
CA LEU A 25 -10.33 5.85 11.96
C LEU A 25 -9.20 6.81 12.33
N THR A 26 -9.41 8.12 12.20
CA THR A 26 -8.38 9.14 12.43
C THR A 26 -7.70 9.03 13.79
N PRO A 27 -8.37 8.88 14.93
CA PRO A 27 -7.71 8.78 16.24
C PRO A 27 -6.73 7.61 16.33
N PHE A 28 -7.04 6.50 15.65
CA PHE A 28 -6.27 5.25 15.73
C PHE A 28 -5.15 5.16 14.69
N PHE A 29 -5.38 5.69 13.48
CA PHE A 29 -4.49 5.44 12.33
C PHE A 29 -3.82 6.70 11.77
N ARG A 30 -4.18 7.90 12.22
CA ARG A 30 -3.57 9.12 11.72
C ARG A 30 -2.08 9.19 12.07
N CYS A 31 -1.27 9.39 11.04
CA CYS A 31 0.16 9.64 11.13
C CYS A 31 0.49 11.07 10.65
N ARG A 32 1.57 11.63 11.15
CA ARG A 32 2.14 12.86 10.61
C ARG A 32 2.69 12.55 9.22
N CYS A 33 2.06 13.09 8.19
CA CYS A 33 2.43 12.91 6.79
C CYS A 33 2.77 14.27 6.18
N ARG A 34 4.04 14.47 5.86
CA ARG A 34 4.51 15.66 5.14
C ARG A 34 5.24 15.21 3.89
N ILE A 35 4.63 15.43 2.73
CA ILE A 35 5.22 15.09 1.45
C ILE A 35 6.37 16.07 1.17
N PRO A 36 7.61 15.58 0.93
CA PRO A 36 8.74 16.42 0.58
C PRO A 36 8.49 17.24 -0.69
N GLY A 37 9.11 18.43 -0.78
CA GLY A 37 8.90 19.34 -1.91
C GLY A 37 9.28 18.74 -3.27
N HIS A 38 10.36 17.95 -3.32
CA HIS A 38 10.81 17.29 -4.54
C HIS A 38 9.82 16.23 -5.05
N ILE A 39 9.10 15.55 -4.14
CA ILE A 39 8.03 14.60 -4.52
C ILE A 39 6.76 15.36 -4.91
N ALA A 40 6.42 16.42 -4.17
CA ALA A 40 5.25 17.23 -4.46
C ALA A 40 5.36 18.01 -5.80
N ALA A 41 6.57 18.21 -6.29
CA ALA A 41 6.85 18.87 -7.56
C ALA A 41 6.77 17.93 -8.78
N LEU A 42 6.64 16.62 -8.57
CA LEU A 42 6.48 15.67 -9.68
C LEU A 42 5.14 15.90 -10.37
N GLU A 43 5.17 16.09 -11.68
CA GLU A 43 3.97 16.28 -12.49
C GLU A 43 3.30 14.95 -12.87
N GLU A 44 4.11 13.89 -12.95
CA GLU A 44 3.65 12.54 -13.26
C GLU A 44 3.10 11.81 -12.02
N PRO A 45 2.19 10.84 -12.23
CA PRO A 45 1.77 9.92 -11.18
C PRO A 45 2.93 9.07 -10.68
N VAL A 46 2.95 8.80 -9.38
CA VAL A 46 4.00 8.02 -8.75
C VAL A 46 3.45 6.74 -8.12
N VAL A 47 4.32 5.76 -7.96
CA VAL A 47 4.05 4.52 -7.24
C VAL A 47 4.68 4.64 -5.85
N PHE A 48 3.85 4.79 -4.83
CA PHE A 48 4.27 4.75 -3.43
C PHE A 48 4.40 3.31 -2.98
N VAL A 49 5.58 2.94 -2.54
CA VAL A 49 5.92 1.58 -2.09
C VAL A 49 6.23 1.62 -0.61
N SER A 50 5.47 0.91 0.20
CA SER A 50 5.52 1.04 1.66
C SER A 50 5.65 -0.31 2.36
N ASN A 51 6.20 -0.29 3.58
CA ASN A 51 6.09 -1.40 4.53
C ASN A 51 4.63 -1.59 4.97
N HIS A 52 4.26 -2.84 5.31
CA HIS A 52 2.85 -3.21 5.45
C HIS A 52 2.29 -2.94 6.86
N TYR A 53 2.97 -3.31 7.92
CA TYR A 53 2.45 -3.23 9.30
C TYR A 53 1.00 -3.71 9.44
N GLU A 54 0.68 -4.87 8.88
CA GLU A 54 -0.67 -5.47 8.90
C GLU A 54 -1.76 -4.47 8.44
N ILE A 55 -2.80 -4.30 9.26
CA ILE A 55 -3.90 -3.36 8.97
C ILE A 55 -3.50 -1.90 9.21
N PHE A 56 -2.50 -1.65 10.07
CA PHE A 56 -2.11 -0.29 10.45
C PHE A 56 -1.53 0.48 9.27
N GLY A 57 -0.65 -0.14 8.48
CA GLY A 57 -0.02 0.50 7.32
C GLY A 57 -1.03 1.00 6.30
N PRO A 58 -1.87 0.14 5.71
CA PRO A 58 -2.89 0.55 4.76
C PRO A 58 -3.84 1.62 5.30
N LEU A 59 -4.36 1.47 6.52
CA LEU A 59 -5.28 2.44 7.10
C LEU A 59 -4.60 3.78 7.42
N SER A 60 -3.33 3.76 7.83
CA SER A 60 -2.56 5.00 8.04
C SER A 60 -2.40 5.79 6.75
N MET A 61 -2.14 5.11 5.63
CA MET A 61 -2.07 5.75 4.31
C MET A 61 -3.42 6.34 3.91
N VAL A 62 -4.52 5.59 4.11
CA VAL A 62 -5.89 6.06 3.84
C VAL A 62 -6.19 7.37 4.56
N VAL A 63 -5.87 7.43 5.84
CA VAL A 63 -6.24 8.57 6.70
C VAL A 63 -5.28 9.76 6.52
N SER A 64 -4.01 9.49 6.19
CA SER A 64 -2.96 10.51 6.29
C SER A 64 -2.42 11.01 4.96
N LEU A 65 -2.45 10.19 3.87
CA LEU A 65 -1.89 10.60 2.57
C LEU A 65 -2.86 11.54 1.83
N PRO A 66 -2.51 12.82 1.63
CA PRO A 66 -3.42 13.81 1.05
C PRO A 66 -3.36 13.86 -0.48
N LEU A 67 -3.34 12.70 -1.14
CA LEU A 67 -3.26 12.57 -2.60
C LEU A 67 -4.40 11.67 -3.11
N LYS A 68 -4.65 11.70 -4.42
CA LYS A 68 -5.54 10.77 -5.09
C LYS A 68 -4.74 9.54 -5.51
N TYR A 69 -5.09 8.38 -4.98
CA TYR A 69 -4.36 7.14 -5.23
C TYR A 69 -5.28 5.94 -5.27
N ARG A 70 -4.75 4.82 -5.79
CA ARG A 70 -5.36 3.50 -5.80
C ARG A 70 -4.48 2.52 -5.04
N PHE A 71 -5.09 1.66 -4.25
CA PHE A 71 -4.37 0.62 -3.51
C PHE A 71 -4.26 -0.67 -4.29
N TRP A 72 -3.12 -1.32 -4.14
CA TRP A 72 -3.04 -2.75 -4.35
C TRP A 72 -3.60 -3.47 -3.13
N SER A 73 -4.56 -4.34 -3.37
CA SER A 73 -5.21 -5.12 -2.31
C SER A 73 -5.23 -6.60 -2.65
N ASN A 74 -5.02 -7.44 -1.64
CA ASN A 74 -5.14 -8.89 -1.83
C ASN A 74 -6.55 -9.23 -2.32
N SER A 75 -6.65 -10.03 -3.39
CA SER A 75 -7.92 -10.46 -3.98
C SER A 75 -8.87 -11.15 -2.98
N ILE A 76 -8.33 -11.81 -1.95
CA ILE A 76 -9.12 -12.44 -0.88
C ILE A 76 -10.00 -11.42 -0.15
N ILE A 77 -9.53 -10.17 -0.04
CA ILE A 77 -10.29 -9.10 0.61
C ILE A 77 -11.51 -8.67 -0.21
N LEU A 78 -11.49 -8.93 -1.51
CA LEU A 78 -12.61 -8.65 -2.43
C LEU A 78 -13.66 -9.77 -2.46
N GLU A 79 -13.38 -10.92 -1.81
CA GLU A 79 -14.32 -12.02 -1.67
C GLU A 79 -14.91 -12.02 -0.26
N PRO A 80 -16.15 -11.53 -0.04
CA PRO A 80 -16.69 -11.26 1.31
C PRO A 80 -16.62 -12.45 2.27
N THR A 81 -16.91 -13.64 1.78
CA THR A 81 -16.88 -14.87 2.59
C THR A 81 -15.47 -15.24 3.05
N LYS A 82 -14.51 -15.26 2.14
CA LYS A 82 -13.10 -15.57 2.46
C LYS A 82 -12.48 -14.49 3.33
N HIS A 83 -12.87 -13.24 3.10
CA HIS A 83 -12.43 -12.10 3.90
C HIS A 83 -12.87 -12.23 5.36
N VAL A 84 -14.16 -12.51 5.60
CA VAL A 84 -14.70 -12.69 6.96
C VAL A 84 -13.99 -13.83 7.70
N GLU A 85 -13.74 -14.97 7.01
CA GLU A 85 -13.05 -16.10 7.62
C GLU A 85 -11.62 -15.75 8.03
N LYS A 86 -10.87 -15.13 7.13
CA LYS A 86 -9.50 -14.70 7.41
C LYS A 86 -9.45 -13.67 8.55
N MET A 87 -10.28 -12.63 8.47
CA MET A 87 -10.31 -11.59 9.50
C MET A 87 -10.80 -12.12 10.86
N ALA A 88 -11.71 -13.10 10.88
CA ALA A 88 -12.15 -13.71 12.13
C ALA A 88 -11.00 -14.49 12.79
N ALA A 89 -10.21 -15.21 12.01
CA ALA A 89 -9.04 -15.90 12.52
C ALA A 89 -7.96 -14.93 13.03
N ASP A 90 -7.72 -13.84 12.33
CA ASP A 90 -6.76 -12.81 12.72
C ASP A 90 -7.24 -12.06 13.99
N ALA A 91 -8.55 -11.73 14.07
CA ALA A 91 -9.14 -11.11 15.26
C ALA A 91 -9.08 -12.03 16.50
N GLN A 92 -9.31 -13.32 16.33
CA GLN A 92 -9.17 -14.28 17.43
C GLN A 92 -7.74 -14.38 17.96
N ARG A 93 -6.73 -14.34 17.05
CA ARG A 93 -5.32 -14.33 17.46
C ARG A 93 -4.96 -13.05 18.23
N ALA A 94 -5.48 -11.90 17.77
CA ALA A 94 -5.24 -10.61 18.42
C ALA A 94 -5.99 -10.44 19.74
N MET A 95 -7.13 -11.09 19.88
CA MET A 95 -8.00 -11.03 21.06
C MET A 95 -8.40 -12.45 21.52
N PRO A 96 -7.59 -13.12 22.35
CA PRO A 96 -7.83 -14.51 22.77
C PRO A 96 -9.18 -14.72 23.49
N LEU A 97 -9.73 -13.66 24.10
CA LEU A 97 -11.05 -13.69 24.74
C LEU A 97 -12.22 -13.67 23.74
N LEU A 98 -11.96 -13.31 22.48
CA LEU A 98 -12.98 -13.29 21.45
C LEU A 98 -13.10 -14.68 20.81
N THR A 99 -14.25 -15.34 20.96
CA THR A 99 -14.49 -16.62 20.30
C THR A 99 -14.56 -16.44 18.78
N LEU A 100 -14.10 -17.44 18.03
CA LEU A 100 -14.15 -17.42 16.57
C LEU A 100 -15.57 -17.20 16.04
N GLY A 101 -16.56 -17.79 16.69
CA GLY A 101 -17.99 -17.59 16.36
C GLY A 101 -18.46 -16.16 16.61
N GLY A 102 -18.04 -15.55 17.70
CA GLY A 102 -18.34 -14.14 18.02
C GLY A 102 -17.68 -13.19 17.02
N ALA A 103 -16.39 -13.42 16.70
CA ALA A 103 -15.66 -12.66 15.68
C ALA A 103 -16.35 -12.75 14.31
N ARG A 104 -16.72 -13.96 13.86
CA ARG A 104 -17.43 -14.15 12.58
C ARG A 104 -18.78 -13.41 12.55
N ARG A 105 -19.56 -13.46 13.64
CA ARG A 105 -20.86 -12.78 13.69
C ARG A 105 -20.70 -11.26 13.62
N LEU A 106 -19.76 -10.69 14.36
CA LEU A 106 -19.44 -9.27 14.34
C LEU A 106 -18.98 -8.82 12.96
N LEU A 107 -18.05 -9.56 12.35
CA LEU A 107 -17.51 -9.23 11.03
C LEU A 107 -18.56 -9.36 9.93
N LYS A 108 -19.42 -10.39 9.95
CA LYS A 108 -20.56 -10.49 9.04
C LYS A 108 -21.50 -9.28 9.15
N TRP A 109 -21.75 -8.79 10.34
CA TRP A 109 -22.57 -7.60 10.56
C TRP A 109 -21.88 -6.34 10.00
N LEU A 110 -20.56 -6.25 10.08
CA LEU A 110 -19.76 -5.14 9.55
C LEU A 110 -19.47 -5.25 8.03
N THR A 111 -19.70 -6.42 7.42
CA THR A 111 -19.40 -6.67 6.00
C THR A 111 -20.02 -5.62 5.06
N PRO A 112 -21.30 -5.22 5.16
CA PRO A 112 -21.87 -4.24 4.24
C PRO A 112 -21.19 -2.86 4.32
N VAL A 113 -20.76 -2.46 5.52
CA VAL A 113 -20.00 -1.21 5.73
C VAL A 113 -18.63 -1.31 5.08
N TRP A 114 -17.98 -2.45 5.25
CA TRP A 114 -16.67 -2.72 4.67
C TRP A 114 -16.70 -2.79 3.15
N GLU A 115 -17.64 -3.52 2.56
CA GLU A 115 -17.83 -3.60 1.11
C GLU A 115 -18.07 -2.22 0.49
N ARG A 116 -18.86 -1.40 1.18
CA ARG A 116 -19.13 -0.04 0.72
C ARG A 116 -17.89 0.85 0.82
N ALA A 117 -17.10 0.72 1.88
CA ALA A 117 -15.83 1.42 2.00
C ALA A 117 -14.84 0.97 0.91
N TYR A 118 -14.78 -0.34 0.66
CA TYR A 118 -13.90 -0.92 -0.36
C TYR A 118 -14.29 -0.51 -1.78
N SER A 119 -15.58 -0.58 -2.12
CA SER A 119 -16.08 -0.15 -3.44
C SER A 119 -15.76 1.32 -3.73
N TYR A 120 -15.62 2.09 -2.67
CA TYR A 120 -15.27 3.50 -2.75
C TYR A 120 -13.80 3.73 -3.12
N PHE A 121 -12.89 2.94 -2.57
CA PHE A 121 -11.46 3.05 -2.87
C PHE A 121 -11.08 2.46 -4.23
N ASP A 122 -11.97 1.68 -4.85
CA ASP A 122 -11.74 0.98 -6.12
C ASP A 122 -10.33 0.37 -6.17
N PRO A 123 -10.03 -0.57 -5.26
CA PRO A 123 -8.70 -1.14 -5.13
C PRO A 123 -8.33 -1.97 -6.34
N ILE A 124 -7.05 -2.09 -6.59
CA ILE A 124 -6.51 -2.95 -7.63
C ILE A 124 -6.27 -4.33 -7.00
N PRO A 125 -7.01 -5.38 -7.43
CA PRO A 125 -6.84 -6.70 -6.87
C PRO A 125 -5.47 -7.30 -7.25
N VAL A 126 -4.78 -7.90 -6.29
CA VAL A 126 -3.53 -8.62 -6.51
C VAL A 126 -3.75 -10.11 -6.28
N TYR A 127 -3.38 -10.90 -7.26
CA TYR A 127 -3.49 -12.35 -7.24
C TYR A 127 -2.10 -12.95 -7.04
N LYS A 128 -1.85 -13.61 -5.90
CA LYS A 128 -0.49 -14.13 -5.58
C LYS A 128 -0.09 -15.33 -6.42
N GLU A 129 -1.05 -16.16 -6.83
CA GLU A 129 -0.80 -17.47 -7.45
C GLU A 129 -1.11 -17.50 -8.96
N ASP A 130 -1.62 -16.40 -9.53
CA ASP A 130 -2.05 -16.36 -10.94
C ASP A 130 -1.29 -15.27 -11.69
N VAL A 131 -0.28 -15.68 -12.44
CA VAL A 131 0.57 -14.78 -13.26
C VAL A 131 -0.24 -13.98 -14.29
N GLY A 132 -1.26 -14.59 -14.87
CA GLY A 132 -2.14 -13.91 -15.85
C GLY A 132 -2.92 -12.77 -15.21
N ARG A 133 -3.50 -13.02 -14.05
CA ARG A 133 -4.22 -12.00 -13.26
C ARG A 133 -3.30 -10.96 -12.65
N GLN A 134 -2.07 -11.33 -12.28
CA GLN A 134 -1.06 -10.34 -11.86
C GLN A 134 -0.77 -9.32 -12.96
N ARG A 135 -0.63 -9.77 -14.22
CA ARG A 135 -0.45 -8.86 -15.36
C ARG A 135 -1.66 -7.93 -15.55
N ALA A 136 -2.88 -8.41 -15.30
CA ALA A 136 -4.07 -7.56 -15.33
C ALA A 136 -4.03 -6.48 -14.24
N SER A 137 -3.55 -6.81 -13.04
CA SER A 137 -3.37 -5.84 -11.95
C SER A 137 -2.35 -4.75 -12.32
N ILE A 138 -1.23 -5.13 -12.95
CA ILE A 138 -0.21 -4.19 -13.43
C ILE A 138 -0.80 -3.27 -14.51
N ARG A 139 -1.51 -3.80 -15.49
CA ARG A 139 -2.17 -3.01 -16.53
C ARG A 139 -3.18 -2.04 -15.93
N LYS A 140 -4.03 -2.52 -15.01
CA LYS A 140 -5.01 -1.67 -14.31
C LYS A 140 -4.30 -0.53 -13.54
N SER A 141 -3.13 -0.79 -12.95
CA SER A 141 -2.32 0.25 -12.29
C SER A 141 -1.88 1.32 -13.27
N VAL A 142 -1.36 0.93 -14.43
CA VAL A 142 -0.95 1.86 -15.48
C VAL A 142 -2.14 2.67 -16.01
N ASP A 143 -3.30 2.04 -16.22
CA ASP A 143 -4.52 2.74 -16.65
C ASP A 143 -4.95 3.84 -15.65
N TYR A 144 -4.79 3.60 -14.35
CA TYR A 144 -5.03 4.63 -13.33
C TYR A 144 -3.96 5.71 -13.36
N MET A 145 -2.70 5.36 -13.54
CA MET A 145 -1.62 6.34 -13.67
C MET A 145 -1.85 7.26 -14.89
N LEU A 146 -2.29 6.72 -16.02
CA LEU A 146 -2.64 7.51 -17.21
C LEU A 146 -3.79 8.50 -16.96
N ARG A 147 -4.63 8.24 -15.96
CA ARG A 147 -5.70 9.15 -15.51
C ARG A 147 -5.24 10.13 -14.43
N GLY A 148 -3.96 10.10 -14.05
CA GLY A 148 -3.37 10.95 -13.03
C GLY A 148 -3.54 10.46 -11.59
N ASP A 149 -3.96 9.20 -11.36
CA ASP A 149 -4.03 8.61 -10.05
C ASP A 149 -2.66 8.04 -9.64
N HIS A 150 -2.23 8.25 -8.41
CA HIS A 150 -1.05 7.59 -7.86
C HIS A 150 -1.40 6.14 -7.47
N ILE A 151 -0.38 5.30 -7.34
CA ILE A 151 -0.53 3.92 -6.87
C ILE A 151 0.11 3.80 -5.49
N VAL A 152 -0.54 3.10 -4.58
CA VAL A 152 0.01 2.72 -3.27
C VAL A 152 0.02 1.20 -3.18
N LEU A 153 1.15 0.63 -2.85
CA LEU A 153 1.30 -0.81 -2.71
C LEU A 153 2.24 -1.20 -1.55
N PHE A 154 2.04 -2.42 -1.08
CA PHE A 154 2.78 -3.02 0.02
C PHE A 154 3.35 -4.35 -0.47
N PRO A 155 4.61 -4.37 -0.98
CA PRO A 155 5.16 -5.53 -1.68
C PRO A 155 5.70 -6.61 -0.75
N GLU A 156 5.62 -6.41 0.56
CA GLU A 156 6.15 -7.36 1.54
C GLU A 156 5.53 -8.75 1.38
N THR A 157 6.39 -9.76 1.41
CA THR A 157 5.96 -11.15 1.53
C THR A 157 5.30 -11.36 2.89
N ALA A 158 4.10 -11.95 2.88
CA ALA A 158 3.40 -12.25 4.12
C ALA A 158 4.21 -13.26 4.95
N VAL A 159 4.90 -12.78 5.98
CA VAL A 159 5.47 -13.64 7.03
C VAL A 159 4.43 -13.77 8.14
N PRO A 160 4.33 -14.93 8.83
CA PRO A 160 3.31 -15.15 9.87
C PRO A 160 3.33 -14.14 11.02
N HIS A 161 4.39 -13.37 11.17
CA HIS A 161 4.60 -12.43 12.27
C HIS A 161 5.18 -11.11 11.76
N TYR A 162 4.33 -10.17 11.37
CA TYR A 162 4.72 -8.76 11.19
C TYR A 162 4.97 -8.08 12.56
N SER A 163 5.59 -8.80 13.49
CA SER A 163 5.90 -8.27 14.80
C SER A 163 7.19 -7.45 14.72
N ASN A 164 7.19 -6.31 15.40
CA ASN A 164 8.36 -5.48 15.73
C ASN A 164 8.93 -4.54 14.66
N GLY A 165 8.22 -4.25 13.58
CA GLY A 165 8.67 -3.21 12.63
C GLY A 165 9.74 -3.65 11.65
N SER A 166 10.05 -4.95 11.58
CA SER A 166 10.93 -5.52 10.57
C SER A 166 10.33 -5.34 9.17
N VAL A 167 11.17 -4.93 8.22
CA VAL A 167 10.84 -4.85 6.80
C VAL A 167 11.24 -6.17 6.17
N THR A 168 10.26 -6.92 5.66
CA THR A 168 10.49 -8.24 5.08
C THR A 168 10.95 -8.18 3.62
N ALA A 169 11.17 -9.33 2.99
CA ALA A 169 11.49 -9.41 1.57
C ALA A 169 10.35 -8.85 0.70
N PHE A 170 10.70 -8.26 -0.44
CA PHE A 170 9.75 -7.66 -1.37
C PHE A 170 9.51 -8.56 -2.58
N HIS A 171 8.26 -8.73 -2.99
CA HIS A 171 7.92 -9.25 -4.30
C HIS A 171 8.33 -8.25 -5.38
N ARG A 172 9.25 -8.64 -6.28
CA ARG A 172 9.77 -7.78 -7.35
C ARG A 172 8.74 -7.38 -8.42
N SER A 173 7.66 -8.15 -8.55
CA SER A 173 6.67 -7.98 -9.62
C SER A 173 5.99 -6.61 -9.66
N PHE A 174 5.96 -5.86 -8.58
CA PHE A 174 5.40 -4.51 -8.58
C PHE A 174 6.16 -3.55 -9.49
N ALA A 175 7.49 -3.74 -9.63
CA ALA A 175 8.32 -2.88 -10.44
C ALA A 175 8.01 -3.00 -11.95
N LEU A 176 7.35 -4.08 -12.39
CA LEU A 176 6.83 -4.21 -13.74
C LEU A 176 5.83 -3.10 -14.13
N ILE A 177 5.21 -2.42 -13.16
CA ILE A 177 4.43 -1.21 -13.43
C ILE A 177 5.27 -0.21 -14.22
N GLY A 178 6.57 -0.11 -13.90
CA GLY A 178 7.51 0.78 -14.59
C GLY A 178 7.67 0.44 -16.06
N GLU A 179 7.83 -0.83 -16.39
CA GLU A 179 7.97 -1.28 -17.78
C GLU A 179 6.68 -1.02 -18.58
N TYR A 180 5.53 -1.38 -18.02
CA TYR A 180 4.25 -1.15 -18.69
C TYR A 180 3.94 0.34 -18.86
N TYR A 181 4.27 1.17 -17.86
CA TYR A 181 4.11 2.62 -17.93
C TYR A 181 5.03 3.24 -19.00
N ARG A 182 6.31 2.80 -19.06
CA ARG A 182 7.28 3.22 -20.07
C ARG A 182 6.80 2.88 -21.47
N ARG A 183 6.28 1.66 -21.69
CA ARG A 183 5.72 1.25 -22.99
C ARG A 183 4.51 2.08 -23.39
N ALA A 184 3.69 2.47 -22.45
CA ALA A 184 2.46 3.24 -22.71
C ALA A 184 2.72 4.73 -22.94
N THR A 185 3.76 5.31 -22.34
CA THR A 185 3.97 6.77 -22.30
C THR A 185 5.30 7.24 -22.88
N GLY A 186 6.27 6.35 -23.07
CA GLY A 186 7.67 6.70 -23.35
C GLY A 186 8.42 7.31 -22.15
N LYS A 187 7.77 7.46 -20.99
CA LYS A 187 8.34 8.08 -19.77
C LYS A 187 8.72 7.02 -18.74
N GLN A 188 9.72 7.33 -17.93
CA GLN A 188 10.10 6.49 -16.80
C GLN A 188 9.12 6.67 -15.63
N ALA A 189 8.61 5.57 -15.09
CA ALA A 189 7.81 5.61 -13.87
C ALA A 189 8.67 5.99 -12.66
N ALA A 190 8.08 6.74 -11.73
CA ALA A 190 8.67 7.13 -10.46
C ALA A 190 8.14 6.25 -9.34
N PHE A 191 9.05 5.63 -8.58
CA PHE A 191 8.75 4.88 -7.37
C PHE A 191 9.23 5.68 -6.17
N VAL A 192 8.38 5.86 -5.18
CA VAL A 192 8.68 6.61 -3.96
C VAL A 192 8.64 5.64 -2.78
N PRO A 193 9.81 5.35 -2.16
CA PRO A 193 9.86 4.57 -0.94
C PRO A 193 9.13 5.28 0.19
N VAL A 194 8.33 4.55 0.95
CA VAL A 194 7.57 5.09 2.09
C VAL A 194 7.79 4.20 3.30
N TYR A 195 8.18 4.79 4.41
CA TYR A 195 8.26 4.11 5.68
C TYR A 195 7.17 4.62 6.63
N ILE A 196 6.32 3.71 7.08
CA ILE A 196 5.28 3.98 8.07
C ILE A 196 5.83 3.57 9.43
N ASP A 197 6.05 4.55 10.30
CA ASP A 197 6.42 4.33 11.69
C ASP A 197 5.16 4.33 12.56
N LYS A 198 4.76 3.16 12.99
CA LYS A 198 3.57 2.95 13.83
C LYS A 198 3.73 3.58 15.21
N TRP A 199 4.91 3.48 15.82
CA TRP A 199 5.15 3.96 17.18
C TRP A 199 5.26 5.48 17.25
N ARG A 200 6.00 6.09 16.31
CA ARG A 200 6.12 7.55 16.21
C ARG A 200 4.97 8.20 15.46
N ARG A 201 4.06 7.39 14.92
CA ARG A 201 2.92 7.84 14.11
C ARG A 201 3.35 8.82 13.01
N ARG A 202 4.33 8.40 12.23
CA ARG A 202 4.94 9.20 11.17
C ARG A 202 5.01 8.41 9.87
N ILE A 203 4.79 9.09 8.76
CA ILE A 203 5.05 8.60 7.41
C ILE A 203 6.26 9.37 6.88
N ALA A 204 7.34 8.65 6.60
CA ALA A 204 8.55 9.17 5.98
C ALA A 204 8.60 8.77 4.51
N PHE A 205 9.24 9.59 3.68
CA PHE A 205 9.41 9.36 2.25
C PHE A 205 10.90 9.35 1.93
N GLY A 206 11.33 8.38 1.11
CA GLY A 206 12.67 8.31 0.56
C GLY A 206 12.81 9.10 -0.74
N GLU A 207 13.97 8.97 -1.37
CA GLU A 207 14.28 9.57 -2.66
C GLU A 207 13.59 8.81 -3.79
N VAL A 208 13.24 9.53 -4.85
CA VAL A 208 12.56 8.98 -6.02
C VAL A 208 13.46 7.99 -6.76
N VAL A 209 13.00 6.77 -6.94
CA VAL A 209 13.65 5.74 -7.76
C VAL A 209 12.98 5.70 -9.12
N ARG A 210 13.74 5.95 -10.19
CA ARG A 210 13.27 5.87 -11.58
C ARG A 210 13.42 4.46 -12.11
N TYR A 211 12.46 4.00 -12.92
CA TYR A 211 12.51 2.64 -13.51
C TYR A 211 13.77 2.43 -14.33
N GLY A 212 14.16 3.44 -15.10
CA GLY A 212 15.34 3.39 -15.97
C GLY A 212 15.09 2.63 -17.27
N GLU A 213 16.18 2.42 -18.01
CA GLU A 213 16.25 1.65 -19.25
C GLU A 213 16.98 0.33 -19.03
N GLY A 214 16.96 -0.57 -20.02
CA GLY A 214 17.64 -1.85 -19.99
C GLY A 214 16.70 -3.04 -19.92
N ASP A 215 17.24 -4.18 -19.53
CA ASP A 215 16.48 -5.42 -19.38
C ASP A 215 15.40 -5.29 -18.29
N PRO A 216 14.16 -5.71 -18.57
CA PRO A 216 13.07 -5.57 -17.60
C PRO A 216 13.31 -6.32 -16.28
N VAL A 217 14.00 -7.46 -16.30
CA VAL A 217 14.28 -8.25 -15.08
C VAL A 217 15.28 -7.49 -14.21
N GLU A 218 16.38 -7.05 -14.80
CA GLU A 218 17.42 -6.25 -14.11
C GLU A 218 16.83 -4.93 -13.57
N ALA A 219 16.00 -4.26 -14.37
CA ALA A 219 15.33 -3.03 -13.95
C ALA A 219 14.41 -3.26 -12.76
N CYS A 220 13.65 -4.36 -12.73
CA CYS A 220 12.79 -4.71 -11.60
C CYS A 220 13.62 -5.03 -10.34
N GLU A 221 14.72 -5.75 -10.47
CA GLU A 221 15.62 -6.05 -9.35
C GLU A 221 16.23 -4.77 -8.79
N ARG A 222 16.76 -3.91 -9.64
CA ARG A 222 17.33 -2.62 -9.26
C ARG A 222 16.33 -1.74 -8.53
N VAL A 223 15.11 -1.58 -9.07
CA VAL A 223 14.06 -0.76 -8.45
C VAL A 223 13.64 -1.36 -7.11
N SER A 224 13.39 -2.67 -7.06
CA SER A 224 12.97 -3.34 -5.83
C SER A 224 14.03 -3.24 -4.75
N GLY A 225 15.30 -3.49 -5.09
CA GLY A 225 16.44 -3.37 -4.18
C GLY A 225 16.65 -1.96 -3.66
N ALA A 226 16.63 -0.96 -4.56
CA ALA A 226 16.79 0.44 -4.18
C ALA A 226 15.66 0.94 -3.27
N VAL A 227 14.41 0.58 -3.58
CA VAL A 227 13.24 0.95 -2.77
C VAL A 227 13.30 0.28 -1.40
N ARG A 228 13.56 -1.04 -1.35
CA ARG A 228 13.69 -1.77 -0.07
C ARG A 228 14.84 -1.21 0.77
N GLY A 229 16.00 -0.97 0.17
CA GLY A 229 17.17 -0.42 0.86
C GLY A 229 16.88 0.93 1.52
N GLN A 230 16.15 1.82 0.84
CA GLN A 230 15.76 3.10 1.43
C GLN A 230 14.74 2.94 2.56
N ILE A 231 13.77 2.03 2.44
CA ILE A 231 12.80 1.78 3.51
C ILE A 231 13.52 1.21 4.74
N LEU A 232 14.47 0.28 4.56
CA LEU A 232 15.30 -0.24 5.63
C LEU A 232 16.14 0.85 6.31
N ALA A 233 16.77 1.73 5.53
CA ALA A 233 17.53 2.84 6.09
C ALA A 233 16.65 3.79 6.91
N MET A 234 15.43 4.07 6.46
CA MET A 234 14.47 4.88 7.22
C MET A 234 14.00 4.15 8.49
N ALA A 235 13.82 2.83 8.44
CA ALA A 235 13.45 2.02 9.59
C ALA A 235 14.57 2.02 10.65
N GLU A 236 15.81 1.77 10.24
CA GLU A 236 16.98 1.78 11.12
C GLU A 236 17.22 3.16 11.75
N ALA A 237 17.10 4.23 10.97
CA ALA A 237 17.20 5.60 11.49
C ALA A 237 16.08 5.94 12.51
N ALA A 238 14.92 5.34 12.35
CA ALA A 238 13.82 5.51 13.28
C ALA A 238 13.99 4.63 14.54
N HIS A 239 14.44 3.41 14.39
CA HIS A 239 14.53 2.39 15.45
C HIS A 239 15.82 1.59 15.28
N PRO A 240 16.96 2.05 15.82
CA PRO A 240 18.23 1.34 15.71
C PRO A 240 18.14 -0.09 16.26
N GLY A 241 18.67 -1.04 15.51
CA GLY A 241 18.67 -2.47 15.88
C GLY A 241 17.41 -3.23 15.46
N ILE A 242 16.57 -2.69 14.58
CA ILE A 242 15.52 -3.44 13.92
C ILE A 242 16.19 -4.51 13.04
N THR A 243 16.02 -5.77 13.43
CA THR A 243 16.51 -6.92 12.68
C THR A 243 15.71 -7.10 11.39
N THR A 244 16.41 -7.18 10.27
CA THR A 244 15.85 -7.64 9.00
C THR A 244 15.88 -9.15 8.99
N GLU A 245 14.75 -9.82 8.99
CA GLU A 245 14.71 -11.24 8.67
C GLU A 245 14.92 -11.38 7.16
N ASP A 246 16.15 -11.63 6.75
CA ASP A 246 16.49 -12.05 5.40
C ASP A 246 16.08 -13.53 5.23
N ASN A 247 14.82 -13.76 4.93
CA ASN A 247 14.42 -14.99 4.30
C ASN A 247 14.51 -14.76 2.78
N ASP A 248 15.68 -15.00 2.22
CA ASP A 248 15.87 -15.14 0.78
C ASP A 248 15.05 -16.35 0.30
N ILE A 249 13.81 -16.11 -0.05
CA ILE A 249 13.03 -17.06 -0.81
C ILE A 249 13.42 -16.86 -2.27
N HIS A 250 14.38 -17.63 -2.70
CA HIS A 250 14.64 -17.87 -4.12
C HIS A 250 13.42 -18.61 -4.70
N ILE A 251 12.60 -17.92 -5.50
CA ILE A 251 11.67 -18.49 -6.46
C ILE A 251 11.88 -17.79 -7.79
#